data_f374822152bb84f907bf59544ad75811
#
_entry.id   f374822152bb84f907bf59544ad75811
#
_cell.length_a   1.000
_cell.length_b   1.000
_cell.length_c   1.000
_cell.angle_alpha   90.00
_cell.angle_beta   90.00
_cell.angle_gamma   90.00
#
_symmetry.space_group_name_H-M   'P 1'
#
loop_
_entity.id
_entity.type
_entity.pdbx_description
1 polymer ?
#
loop_
_entity_poly.entity_id
_entity_poly.type
_entity_poly.pdbx_seq_one_letter_code
_entity_poly.pdbx_strand_id
1 'polypeptide(L)'
;MAHVQEERKGRIVGGQSILIVDDEPKILEAIDRELYFWKTKKNVTLYTALSARGALDILRENHETIQVMVSDLKMSAMGGDELICETKRLYPDIRSILITGYSEVGGIARAVSAGISAFIQKPWETEGFIKEIEKAMSQHDSDVLNREYLARLVSQLERTGQIQKRLFHHDDFPSARFNVQVAYQPLTEFYCGGDFYQVIPLSEDRCIVILGDVSGHGLEAAFVTGIVRTLISREELGSLEDATFSPSEFLTKLNRLILRELAQAPEFIITLTAAYLDCAAQQLTFSNAGNLPVYIVRAEECSTHAIPGYPCGFTPDAEYRDLAISVRKGDKVVFMTDGLVERGRIAGYISLDAVKSLLMHFSGDPEFNRKMVGLILEMFPERKFYDDATLVGVDIL
;
A
#
# COMPACT_ATOMS: atom_id res chain seq x y z
N MET A 1 15.55 -15.65 -17.51
CA MET A 1 14.96 -15.40 -18.84
C MET A 1 14.34 -16.65 -19.47
N ALA A 2 14.93 -17.83 -19.40
CA ALA A 2 14.35 -19.05 -19.95
C ALA A 2 13.04 -19.49 -19.25
N HIS A 3 12.93 -19.44 -17.94
CA HIS A 3 11.71 -19.76 -17.18
C HIS A 3 10.50 -18.84 -17.52
N VAL A 4 10.74 -17.56 -17.81
CA VAL A 4 9.69 -16.60 -18.22
C VAL A 4 9.17 -16.92 -19.65
N GLN A 5 9.98 -17.55 -20.48
CA GLN A 5 9.56 -17.98 -21.84
C GLN A 5 8.76 -19.28 -21.84
N GLU A 6 8.98 -20.18 -20.88
CA GLU A 6 8.20 -21.42 -20.75
C GLU A 6 6.82 -21.18 -20.13
N GLU A 7 6.69 -20.25 -19.16
CA GLU A 7 5.38 -19.82 -18.64
C GLU A 7 4.51 -19.12 -19.70
N ARG A 8 5.12 -18.45 -20.70
CA ARG A 8 4.41 -17.89 -21.85
C ARG A 8 3.67 -18.93 -22.71
N LYS A 9 4.20 -20.15 -22.80
CA LYS A 9 3.57 -21.23 -23.62
C LYS A 9 2.39 -21.92 -22.95
N GLY A 10 2.20 -21.76 -21.66
CA GLY A 10 1.17 -22.49 -20.90
C GLY A 10 -0.16 -21.74 -20.71
N ARG A 11 -0.27 -20.46 -21.07
CA ARG A 11 -1.44 -19.63 -20.75
C ARG A 11 -2.17 -18.95 -21.92
N ILE A 12 -1.72 -19.13 -23.17
CA ILE A 12 -2.50 -18.73 -24.35
C ILE A 12 -3.47 -19.88 -24.69
N VAL A 13 -4.47 -20.07 -23.86
CA VAL A 13 -5.60 -21.01 -24.13
C VAL A 13 -6.68 -20.33 -24.97
N GLY A 14 -6.60 -18.99 -25.19
CA GLY A 14 -7.40 -18.27 -26.16
C GLY A 14 -6.53 -17.83 -27.33
N GLY A 15 -6.87 -18.18 -28.56
CA GLY A 15 -6.13 -17.76 -29.77
C GLY A 15 -6.04 -16.22 -29.83
N GLN A 16 -4.92 -15.69 -30.31
CA GLN A 16 -4.78 -14.25 -30.56
C GLN A 16 -5.77 -13.84 -31.66
N SER A 17 -6.47 -12.71 -31.46
CA SER A 17 -7.48 -12.26 -32.43
C SER A 17 -7.35 -10.77 -32.70
N ILE A 18 -7.70 -10.36 -33.89
CA ILE A 18 -7.84 -8.98 -34.31
C ILE A 18 -9.21 -8.74 -34.92
N LEU A 19 -9.73 -7.51 -34.80
CA LEU A 19 -10.99 -7.09 -35.38
C LEU A 19 -10.71 -5.96 -36.40
N ILE A 20 -11.17 -6.15 -37.63
CA ILE A 20 -11.11 -5.12 -38.69
C ILE A 20 -12.53 -4.59 -38.94
N VAL A 21 -12.68 -3.26 -38.97
CA VAL A 21 -13.97 -2.59 -39.15
C VAL A 21 -13.88 -1.59 -40.31
N ASP A 22 -14.69 -1.82 -41.32
CA ASP A 22 -14.84 -0.95 -42.49
C ASP A 22 -16.24 -1.17 -43.09
N ASP A 23 -16.95 -0.14 -43.50
CA ASP A 23 -18.30 -0.29 -44.06
C ASP A 23 -18.31 -0.72 -45.55
N GLU A 24 -17.14 -0.81 -46.17
CA GLU A 24 -16.95 -1.33 -47.48
C GLU A 24 -16.54 -2.84 -47.46
N PRO A 25 -17.44 -3.78 -47.87
CA PRO A 25 -17.12 -5.22 -47.85
C PRO A 25 -15.87 -5.59 -48.66
N LYS A 26 -15.62 -4.89 -49.79
CA LYS A 26 -14.47 -5.14 -50.66
C LYS A 26 -13.13 -4.82 -49.97
N ILE A 27 -13.11 -3.85 -49.08
CA ILE A 27 -11.91 -3.49 -48.28
C ILE A 27 -11.63 -4.60 -47.29
N LEU A 28 -12.64 -5.10 -46.58
CA LEU A 28 -12.49 -6.22 -45.66
C LEU A 28 -11.99 -7.49 -46.35
N GLU A 29 -12.53 -7.82 -47.52
CA GLU A 29 -12.07 -8.95 -48.36
C GLU A 29 -10.62 -8.77 -48.82
N ALA A 30 -10.21 -7.56 -49.18
CA ALA A 30 -8.85 -7.25 -49.59
C ALA A 30 -7.88 -7.43 -48.41
N ILE A 31 -8.21 -6.86 -47.23
CA ILE A 31 -7.40 -7.00 -46.01
C ILE A 31 -7.30 -8.48 -45.61
N ASP A 32 -8.39 -9.26 -45.68
CA ASP A 32 -8.36 -10.68 -45.32
C ASP A 32 -7.39 -11.47 -46.23
N ARG A 33 -7.38 -11.17 -47.53
CA ARG A 33 -6.42 -11.75 -48.48
C ARG A 33 -4.98 -11.35 -48.21
N GLU A 34 -4.75 -10.06 -47.95
CA GLU A 34 -3.41 -9.54 -47.66
C GLU A 34 -2.83 -10.15 -46.39
N LEU A 35 -3.66 -10.32 -45.38
CA LEU A 35 -3.25 -10.90 -44.11
C LEU A 35 -3.25 -12.43 -44.07
N TYR A 36 -3.69 -13.14 -45.11
CA TYR A 36 -3.90 -14.57 -45.09
C TYR A 36 -2.67 -15.38 -44.65
N PHE A 37 -1.51 -15.13 -45.25
CA PHE A 37 -0.27 -15.83 -44.91
C PHE A 37 0.22 -15.49 -43.51
N TRP A 38 0.12 -14.21 -43.13
CA TRP A 38 0.54 -13.74 -41.84
C TRP A 38 -0.33 -14.30 -40.69
N LYS A 39 -1.66 -14.21 -40.81
CA LYS A 39 -2.58 -14.72 -39.79
C LYS A 39 -2.48 -16.23 -39.62
N THR A 40 -2.27 -16.97 -40.71
CA THR A 40 -2.10 -18.44 -40.70
C THR A 40 -0.78 -18.82 -40.01
N LYS A 41 0.32 -18.16 -40.36
CA LYS A 41 1.64 -18.39 -39.75
C LYS A 41 1.67 -18.05 -38.26
N LYS A 42 0.97 -16.99 -37.84
CA LYS A 42 0.93 -16.53 -36.47
C LYS A 42 -0.19 -17.14 -35.63
N ASN A 43 -1.08 -17.94 -36.27
CA ASN A 43 -2.28 -18.50 -35.64
C ASN A 43 -3.20 -17.41 -35.04
N VAL A 44 -3.45 -16.35 -35.81
CA VAL A 44 -4.30 -15.20 -35.42
C VAL A 44 -5.68 -15.36 -36.07
N THR A 45 -6.74 -15.20 -35.26
CA THR A 45 -8.11 -15.16 -35.76
C THR A 45 -8.45 -13.75 -36.20
N LEU A 46 -8.98 -13.60 -37.42
CA LEU A 46 -9.46 -12.33 -37.94
C LEU A 46 -10.98 -12.25 -37.86
N TYR A 47 -11.48 -11.29 -37.09
CA TYR A 47 -12.89 -10.87 -37.10
C TYR A 47 -13.07 -9.68 -38.02
N THR A 48 -14.22 -9.56 -38.64
CA THR A 48 -14.57 -8.44 -39.53
C THR A 48 -15.95 -7.87 -39.16
N ALA A 49 -16.12 -6.57 -39.25
CA ALA A 49 -17.41 -5.91 -39.04
C ALA A 49 -17.64 -4.84 -40.08
N LEU A 50 -18.87 -4.76 -40.60
CA LEU A 50 -19.31 -3.79 -41.60
C LEU A 50 -19.83 -2.47 -40.95
N SER A 51 -19.79 -2.36 -39.67
CA SER A 51 -20.24 -1.16 -38.94
C SER A 51 -19.68 -1.12 -37.52
N ALA A 52 -19.63 0.06 -36.93
CA ALA A 52 -19.26 0.26 -35.54
C ALA A 52 -20.14 -0.56 -34.56
N ARG A 53 -21.44 -0.66 -34.81
CA ARG A 53 -22.36 -1.46 -34.00
C ARG A 53 -22.04 -2.94 -34.07
N GLY A 54 -21.81 -3.48 -35.27
CA GLY A 54 -21.37 -4.88 -35.44
C GLY A 54 -20.05 -5.16 -34.77
N ALA A 55 -19.11 -4.21 -34.80
CA ALA A 55 -17.84 -4.29 -34.08
C ALA A 55 -18.04 -4.39 -32.58
N LEU A 56 -18.90 -3.56 -31.99
CA LEU A 56 -19.21 -3.62 -30.54
C LEU A 56 -19.91 -4.92 -30.13
N ASP A 57 -20.75 -5.50 -31.01
CA ASP A 57 -21.37 -6.80 -30.76
C ASP A 57 -20.31 -7.92 -30.76
N ILE A 58 -19.38 -7.93 -31.73
CA ILE A 58 -18.24 -8.87 -31.78
C ILE A 58 -17.34 -8.70 -30.54
N LEU A 59 -17.05 -7.47 -30.15
CA LEU A 59 -16.24 -7.18 -28.95
C LEU A 59 -16.92 -7.69 -27.67
N ARG A 60 -18.24 -7.55 -27.56
CA ARG A 60 -18.97 -8.05 -26.40
C ARG A 60 -18.78 -9.57 -26.21
N GLU A 61 -18.71 -10.33 -27.29
CA GLU A 61 -18.60 -11.79 -27.25
C GLU A 61 -17.15 -12.28 -27.19
N ASN A 62 -16.18 -11.49 -27.72
CA ASN A 62 -14.82 -11.97 -27.99
C ASN A 62 -13.71 -11.06 -27.42
N HIS A 63 -14.03 -10.10 -26.56
CA HIS A 63 -13.03 -9.12 -26.04
C HIS A 63 -11.85 -9.75 -25.30
N GLU A 64 -12.01 -10.94 -24.75
CA GLU A 64 -10.93 -11.66 -24.06
C GLU A 64 -9.82 -12.14 -25.01
N THR A 65 -10.16 -12.35 -26.29
CA THR A 65 -9.21 -12.83 -27.31
C THR A 65 -8.78 -11.73 -28.28
N ILE A 66 -9.60 -10.68 -28.47
CA ILE A 66 -9.30 -9.58 -29.38
C ILE A 66 -8.31 -8.62 -28.75
N GLN A 67 -7.11 -8.57 -29.30
CA GLN A 67 -6.02 -7.72 -28.85
C GLN A 67 -5.99 -6.35 -29.53
N VAL A 68 -6.34 -6.33 -30.81
CA VAL A 68 -6.27 -5.15 -31.65
C VAL A 68 -7.56 -4.98 -32.44
N MET A 69 -8.10 -3.77 -32.45
CA MET A 69 -9.15 -3.33 -33.36
C MET A 69 -8.56 -2.32 -34.35
N VAL A 70 -8.77 -2.59 -35.63
CA VAL A 70 -8.42 -1.67 -36.72
C VAL A 70 -9.71 -1.15 -37.33
N SER A 71 -9.93 0.16 -37.32
CA SER A 71 -11.18 0.77 -37.80
C SER A 71 -10.92 1.79 -38.88
N ASP A 72 -11.73 1.79 -39.92
CA ASP A 72 -11.83 2.97 -40.80
C ASP A 72 -12.36 4.17 -40.04
N LEU A 73 -11.87 5.36 -40.38
CA LEU A 73 -12.32 6.60 -39.75
C LEU A 73 -13.73 6.97 -40.19
N LYS A 74 -14.00 6.85 -41.52
CA LYS A 74 -15.27 7.27 -42.12
C LYS A 74 -16.18 6.09 -42.33
N MET A 75 -17.08 5.86 -41.40
CA MET A 75 -18.15 4.88 -41.54
C MET A 75 -19.50 5.55 -41.38
N SER A 76 -20.53 4.91 -41.95
CA SER A 76 -21.91 5.36 -41.80
C SER A 76 -22.40 5.23 -40.35
N ALA A 77 -23.18 6.17 -39.87
CA ALA A 77 -23.81 6.27 -38.54
C ALA A 77 -22.84 6.62 -37.39
N MET A 78 -21.83 5.82 -37.10
CA MET A 78 -20.80 6.02 -36.06
C MET A 78 -19.42 5.93 -36.70
N GLY A 79 -18.61 6.97 -36.60
CA GLY A 79 -17.26 7.01 -37.10
C GLY A 79 -16.27 6.13 -36.31
N GLY A 80 -15.12 5.84 -36.93
CA GLY A 80 -14.10 5.02 -36.28
C GLY A 80 -13.50 5.68 -35.03
N ASP A 81 -13.45 6.99 -34.98
CA ASP A 81 -13.00 7.75 -33.83
C ASP A 81 -13.98 7.63 -32.64
N GLU A 82 -15.28 7.66 -32.90
CA GLU A 82 -16.31 7.43 -31.86
C GLU A 82 -16.30 5.96 -31.38
N LEU A 83 -16.15 5.01 -32.32
CA LEU A 83 -16.01 3.58 -31.98
C LEU A 83 -14.79 3.34 -31.09
N ILE A 84 -13.66 3.97 -31.39
CA ILE A 84 -12.44 3.86 -30.59
C ILE A 84 -12.66 4.40 -29.17
N CYS A 85 -13.31 5.57 -29.03
CA CYS A 85 -13.65 6.13 -27.72
C CYS A 85 -14.51 5.16 -26.89
N GLU A 86 -15.53 4.55 -27.52
CA GLU A 86 -16.42 3.62 -26.84
C GLU A 86 -15.70 2.30 -26.51
N THR A 87 -14.88 1.78 -27.42
CA THR A 87 -14.05 0.58 -27.17
C THR A 87 -13.09 0.82 -26.02
N LYS A 88 -12.43 1.98 -25.96
CA LYS A 88 -11.50 2.32 -24.87
C LYS A 88 -12.20 2.39 -23.52
N ARG A 89 -13.44 2.89 -23.50
CA ARG A 89 -14.26 2.97 -22.29
C ARG A 89 -14.69 1.60 -21.78
N LEU A 90 -15.12 0.69 -22.68
CA LEU A 90 -15.66 -0.61 -22.34
C LEU A 90 -14.58 -1.69 -22.20
N TYR A 91 -13.55 -1.64 -23.04
CA TYR A 91 -12.48 -2.64 -23.18
C TYR A 91 -11.11 -1.94 -23.24
N PRO A 92 -10.62 -1.38 -22.14
CA PRO A 92 -9.43 -0.51 -22.10
C PRO A 92 -8.14 -1.19 -22.56
N ASP A 93 -8.11 -2.52 -22.59
CA ASP A 93 -6.96 -3.31 -23.01
C ASP A 93 -6.81 -3.42 -24.52
N ILE A 94 -7.93 -3.37 -25.24
CA ILE A 94 -7.90 -3.51 -26.70
C ILE A 94 -7.18 -2.31 -27.30
N ARG A 95 -6.15 -2.59 -28.09
CA ARG A 95 -5.40 -1.59 -28.81
C ARG A 95 -6.14 -1.19 -30.08
N SER A 96 -6.23 0.09 -30.36
CA SER A 96 -6.96 0.60 -31.50
C SER A 96 -6.02 1.23 -32.53
N ILE A 97 -6.22 0.87 -33.80
CA ILE A 97 -5.54 1.45 -34.96
C ILE A 97 -6.60 2.08 -35.84
N LEU A 98 -6.36 3.30 -36.34
CA LEU A 98 -7.26 4.01 -37.21
C LEU A 98 -6.76 3.97 -38.65
N ILE A 99 -7.63 3.65 -39.60
CA ILE A 99 -7.35 3.78 -41.03
C ILE A 99 -7.97 5.09 -41.50
N THR A 100 -7.24 5.89 -42.30
CA THR A 100 -7.67 7.25 -42.70
C THR A 100 -7.19 7.62 -44.09
N GLY A 101 -7.97 8.45 -44.81
CA GLY A 101 -7.59 9.05 -46.07
C GLY A 101 -6.85 10.40 -45.91
N TYR A 102 -6.36 10.98 -47.00
CA TYR A 102 -5.51 12.20 -47.03
C TYR A 102 -6.13 13.48 -46.42
N SER A 103 -7.46 13.57 -46.25
CA SER A 103 -8.15 14.83 -45.94
C SER A 103 -8.82 14.87 -44.56
N GLU A 104 -8.43 14.07 -43.58
CA GLU A 104 -9.27 13.74 -42.41
C GLU A 104 -8.69 14.18 -41.06
N VAL A 105 -8.10 15.37 -40.98
CA VAL A 105 -7.37 15.87 -39.81
C VAL A 105 -8.22 15.95 -38.51
N GLY A 106 -9.53 16.24 -38.63
CA GLY A 106 -10.40 16.46 -37.47
C GLY A 106 -10.70 15.18 -36.65
N GLY A 107 -10.88 14.05 -37.33
CA GLY A 107 -11.14 12.75 -36.65
C GLY A 107 -9.89 12.17 -35.98
N ILE A 108 -8.72 12.39 -36.58
CA ILE A 108 -7.42 11.96 -36.04
C ILE A 108 -7.18 12.58 -34.66
N ALA A 109 -7.47 13.86 -34.47
CA ALA A 109 -7.27 14.53 -33.19
C ALA A 109 -8.09 13.91 -32.03
N ARG A 110 -9.35 13.51 -32.30
CA ARG A 110 -10.19 12.82 -31.30
C ARG A 110 -9.67 11.43 -30.99
N ALA A 111 -9.29 10.68 -32.02
CA ALA A 111 -8.73 9.34 -31.84
C ALA A 111 -7.39 9.35 -31.08
N VAL A 112 -6.52 10.34 -31.35
CA VAL A 112 -5.26 10.55 -30.60
C VAL A 112 -5.56 10.86 -29.13
N SER A 113 -6.54 11.73 -28.86
CA SER A 113 -6.98 12.04 -27.49
C SER A 113 -7.57 10.81 -26.77
N ALA A 114 -8.16 9.87 -27.49
CA ALA A 114 -8.65 8.60 -26.98
C ALA A 114 -7.51 7.56 -26.77
N GLY A 115 -6.29 7.85 -27.18
CA GLY A 115 -5.11 7.00 -26.98
C GLY A 115 -5.00 5.85 -27.99
N ILE A 116 -5.19 6.14 -29.30
CA ILE A 116 -4.91 5.15 -30.37
C ILE A 116 -3.45 4.73 -30.36
N SER A 117 -3.19 3.48 -30.77
CA SER A 117 -1.84 2.94 -30.88
C SER A 117 -1.12 3.41 -32.14
N ALA A 118 -1.85 3.55 -33.25
CA ALA A 118 -1.33 4.03 -34.53
C ALA A 118 -2.47 4.51 -35.44
N PHE A 119 -2.11 5.23 -36.49
CA PHE A 119 -2.98 5.44 -37.66
C PHE A 119 -2.28 4.96 -38.92
N ILE A 120 -3.07 4.48 -39.88
CA ILE A 120 -2.60 3.96 -41.17
C ILE A 120 -3.27 4.75 -42.28
N GLN A 121 -2.49 5.26 -43.19
CA GLN A 121 -3.00 6.06 -44.28
C GLN A 121 -3.33 5.21 -45.50
N LYS A 122 -4.50 5.45 -46.11
CA LYS A 122 -4.88 4.85 -47.41
C LYS A 122 -4.18 5.63 -48.58
N PRO A 123 -3.59 4.92 -49.56
CA PRO A 123 -3.35 3.46 -49.62
C PRO A 123 -2.15 3.06 -48.77
N TRP A 124 -2.20 1.90 -48.18
CA TRP A 124 -1.14 1.33 -47.33
C TRP A 124 -0.32 0.27 -48.08
N GLU A 125 0.86 0.03 -47.56
CA GLU A 125 1.67 -1.15 -47.95
C GLU A 125 1.42 -2.30 -46.96
N THR A 126 1.23 -3.51 -47.45
CA THR A 126 0.88 -4.69 -46.62
C THR A 126 1.87 -4.95 -45.51
N GLU A 127 3.20 -4.78 -45.77
CA GLU A 127 4.22 -4.94 -44.72
C GLU A 127 4.10 -3.89 -43.62
N GLY A 128 3.83 -2.63 -43.97
CA GLY A 128 3.62 -1.55 -43.04
C GLY A 128 2.37 -1.79 -42.18
N PHE A 129 1.29 -2.26 -42.78
CA PHE A 129 0.04 -2.58 -42.13
C PHE A 129 0.24 -3.70 -41.07
N ILE A 130 0.88 -4.82 -41.49
CA ILE A 130 1.22 -5.92 -40.60
C ILE A 130 2.09 -5.46 -39.42
N LYS A 131 3.11 -4.62 -39.69
CA LYS A 131 4.02 -4.12 -38.65
C LYS A 131 3.30 -3.30 -37.57
N GLU A 132 2.35 -2.44 -37.95
CA GLU A 132 1.58 -1.69 -36.97
C GLU A 132 0.65 -2.59 -36.15
N ILE A 133 0.04 -3.61 -36.76
CA ILE A 133 -0.74 -4.62 -36.03
C ILE A 133 0.15 -5.38 -35.02
N GLU A 134 1.30 -5.92 -35.46
CA GLU A 134 2.22 -6.65 -34.58
C GLU A 134 2.72 -5.79 -33.42
N LYS A 135 3.00 -4.51 -33.67
CA LYS A 135 3.38 -3.55 -32.62
C LYS A 135 2.25 -3.34 -31.61
N ALA A 136 1.02 -3.15 -32.09
CA ALA A 136 -0.14 -2.99 -31.21
C ALA A 136 -0.44 -4.27 -30.39
N MET A 137 -0.32 -5.45 -30.99
CA MET A 137 -0.44 -6.73 -30.28
C MET A 137 0.63 -6.88 -29.20
N SER A 138 1.88 -6.54 -29.49
CA SER A 138 2.98 -6.59 -28.53
C SER A 138 2.78 -5.60 -27.37
N GLN A 139 2.23 -4.42 -27.64
CA GLN A 139 1.87 -3.45 -26.61
C GLN A 139 0.75 -3.97 -25.70
N HIS A 140 -0.31 -4.55 -26.31
CA HIS A 140 -1.39 -5.20 -25.58
C HIS A 140 -0.85 -6.26 -24.62
N ASP A 141 -0.05 -7.20 -25.12
CA ASP A 141 0.52 -8.28 -24.30
C ASP A 141 1.37 -7.77 -23.15
N SER A 142 2.14 -6.70 -23.39
CA SER A 142 2.96 -6.07 -22.38
C SER A 142 2.12 -5.42 -21.28
N ASP A 143 1.03 -4.74 -21.65
CA ASP A 143 0.15 -4.07 -20.68
C ASP A 143 -0.62 -5.07 -19.82
N VAL A 144 -1.15 -6.13 -20.44
CA VAL A 144 -1.85 -7.22 -19.72
C VAL A 144 -0.88 -7.89 -18.74
N LEU A 145 0.33 -8.23 -19.19
CA LEU A 145 1.35 -8.84 -18.34
C LEU A 145 1.75 -7.94 -17.16
N ASN A 146 1.96 -6.66 -17.42
CA ASN A 146 2.31 -5.69 -16.38
C ASN A 146 1.18 -5.56 -15.35
N ARG A 147 -0.07 -5.52 -15.78
CA ARG A 147 -1.23 -5.45 -14.90
C ARG A 147 -1.36 -6.70 -14.03
N GLU A 148 -1.23 -7.90 -14.64
CA GLU A 148 -1.25 -9.15 -13.88
C GLU A 148 -0.11 -9.21 -12.85
N TYR A 149 1.08 -8.76 -13.24
CA TYR A 149 2.23 -8.70 -12.35
C TYR A 149 2.00 -7.76 -11.18
N LEU A 150 1.50 -6.54 -11.44
CA LEU A 150 1.16 -5.58 -10.40
C LEU A 150 0.06 -6.11 -9.46
N ALA A 151 -0.99 -6.73 -10.02
CA ALA A 151 -2.06 -7.32 -9.21
C ALA A 151 -1.54 -8.43 -8.28
N ARG A 152 -0.58 -9.26 -8.75
CA ARG A 152 0.07 -10.28 -7.92
C ARG A 152 0.91 -9.67 -6.81
N LEU A 153 1.70 -8.62 -7.11
CA LEU A 153 2.50 -7.92 -6.11
C LEU A 153 1.62 -7.31 -5.02
N VAL A 154 0.56 -6.60 -5.40
CA VAL A 154 -0.40 -6.02 -4.45
C VAL A 154 -1.01 -7.11 -3.57
N SER A 155 -1.47 -8.23 -4.18
CA SER A 155 -2.04 -9.34 -3.41
C SER A 155 -1.04 -9.98 -2.44
N GLN A 156 0.26 -10.08 -2.81
CA GLN A 156 1.29 -10.57 -1.90
C GLN A 156 1.55 -9.62 -0.74
N LEU A 157 1.58 -8.31 -0.99
CA LEU A 157 1.71 -7.28 0.04
C LEU A 157 0.53 -7.32 1.03
N GLU A 158 -0.71 -7.39 0.52
CA GLU A 158 -1.92 -7.52 1.34
C GLU A 158 -1.87 -8.76 2.24
N ARG A 159 -1.49 -9.90 1.68
CA ARG A 159 -1.37 -11.16 2.46
C ARG A 159 -0.31 -11.04 3.54
N THR A 160 0.83 -10.41 3.25
CA THR A 160 1.91 -10.19 4.23
C THR A 160 1.42 -9.29 5.35
N GLY A 161 0.74 -8.18 5.03
CA GLY A 161 0.14 -7.29 6.04
C GLY A 161 -0.91 -7.99 6.91
N GLN A 162 -1.76 -8.85 6.32
CA GLN A 162 -2.70 -9.66 7.10
C GLN A 162 -2.02 -10.66 8.03
N ILE A 163 -0.88 -11.24 7.61
CA ILE A 163 -0.09 -12.13 8.46
C ILE A 163 0.53 -11.32 9.61
N GLN A 164 1.15 -10.17 9.30
CA GLN A 164 1.71 -9.27 10.29
C GLN A 164 0.66 -8.85 11.32
N LYS A 165 -0.52 -8.41 10.86
CA LYS A 165 -1.63 -8.04 11.75
C LYS A 165 -2.01 -9.19 12.69
N ARG A 166 -2.22 -10.40 12.18
CA ARG A 166 -2.59 -11.57 13.01
C ARG A 166 -1.53 -12.00 14.01
N LEU A 167 -0.26 -11.84 13.66
CA LEU A 167 0.86 -12.23 14.52
C LEU A 167 1.20 -11.16 15.56
N PHE A 168 1.01 -9.88 15.22
CA PHE A 168 1.60 -8.79 15.99
C PHE A 168 0.59 -7.83 16.58
N HIS A 169 -0.65 -7.81 16.11
CA HIS A 169 -1.62 -6.82 16.54
C HIS A 169 -2.82 -7.50 17.24
N HIS A 170 -3.06 -7.10 18.46
CA HIS A 170 -4.23 -7.44 19.25
C HIS A 170 -4.87 -6.11 19.68
N ASP A 171 -6.17 -5.96 19.49
CA ASP A 171 -6.80 -4.66 19.55
C ASP A 171 -7.05 -4.17 21.00
N ASP A 172 -7.38 -5.06 21.95
CA ASP A 172 -7.76 -4.69 23.31
C ASP A 172 -7.20 -5.65 24.37
N PHE A 173 -6.81 -5.10 25.50
CA PHE A 173 -6.33 -5.86 26.66
C PHE A 173 -7.06 -5.37 27.93
N PRO A 174 -8.27 -5.85 28.19
CA PRO A 174 -9.03 -5.45 29.37
C PRO A 174 -8.50 -6.12 30.64
N SER A 175 -8.42 -5.32 31.73
CA SER A 175 -8.15 -5.77 33.09
C SER A 175 -9.13 -5.13 34.07
N ALA A 176 -9.14 -5.57 35.33
CA ALA A 176 -9.96 -4.93 36.37
C ALA A 176 -9.49 -3.52 36.75
N ARG A 177 -8.21 -3.18 36.50
CA ARG A 177 -7.57 -1.94 36.94
C ARG A 177 -7.08 -1.03 35.82
N PHE A 178 -6.98 -1.57 34.63
CA PHE A 178 -6.61 -0.82 33.43
C PHE A 178 -7.27 -1.40 32.20
N ASN A 179 -7.40 -0.59 31.16
CA ASN A 179 -7.85 -1.03 29.86
C ASN A 179 -6.90 -0.46 28.80
N VAL A 180 -6.26 -1.35 28.00
CA VAL A 180 -5.38 -0.93 26.92
C VAL A 180 -6.11 -1.10 25.62
N GLN A 181 -6.23 -0.03 24.88
CA GLN A 181 -6.78 0.03 23.53
C GLN A 181 -5.69 0.41 22.55
N VAL A 182 -5.73 -0.16 21.35
CA VAL A 182 -4.77 0.14 20.29
C VAL A 182 -5.50 0.50 19.02
N ALA A 183 -5.06 1.58 18.36
CA ALA A 183 -5.40 1.88 16.99
C ALA A 183 -4.12 1.81 16.15
N TYR A 184 -4.11 0.93 15.18
CA TYR A 184 -3.02 0.73 14.22
C TYR A 184 -3.53 0.94 12.81
N GLN A 185 -2.87 1.82 12.06
CA GLN A 185 -3.17 2.13 10.68
C GLN A 185 -1.88 2.04 9.85
N PRO A 186 -1.65 0.94 9.14
CA PRO A 186 -0.50 0.83 8.23
C PRO A 186 -0.66 1.78 7.05
N LEU A 187 0.45 2.16 6.46
CA LEU A 187 0.46 2.93 5.22
C LEU A 187 -0.25 2.13 4.12
N THR A 188 -1.36 2.69 3.61
CA THR A 188 -2.30 1.96 2.74
C THR A 188 -1.71 1.37 1.47
N GLU A 189 -0.61 1.91 0.97
CA GLU A 189 0.04 1.45 -0.27
C GLU A 189 0.78 0.12 -0.10
N PHE A 190 1.19 -0.21 1.13
CA PHE A 190 2.06 -1.37 1.39
C PHE A 190 1.41 -2.45 2.24
N TYR A 191 0.27 -2.18 2.89
CA TYR A 191 -0.49 -3.12 3.73
C TYR A 191 0.26 -3.74 4.92
N CYS A 192 1.55 -3.48 5.07
CA CYS A 192 2.41 -3.90 6.17
C CYS A 192 3.39 -2.77 6.52
N GLY A 193 3.89 -2.75 7.75
CA GLY A 193 4.61 -1.59 8.24
C GLY A 193 5.70 -1.86 9.26
N GLY A 194 6.41 -0.77 9.60
CA GLY A 194 7.47 -0.70 10.59
C GLY A 194 6.97 -0.60 12.02
N ASP A 195 5.79 -0.02 12.22
CA ASP A 195 5.20 0.10 13.54
C ASP A 195 4.88 -1.24 14.19
N PHE A 196 5.17 -1.35 15.47
CA PHE A 196 4.81 -2.52 16.27
C PHE A 196 4.51 -2.13 17.72
N TYR A 197 3.68 -2.91 18.34
CA TYR A 197 3.43 -2.79 19.78
C TYR A 197 3.31 -4.15 20.43
N GLN A 198 3.53 -4.19 21.72
CA GLN A 198 3.30 -5.36 22.54
C GLN A 198 2.78 -4.94 23.90
N VAL A 199 1.66 -5.53 24.32
CA VAL A 199 1.11 -5.38 25.65
C VAL A 199 1.24 -6.73 26.35
N ILE A 200 1.89 -6.73 27.52
CA ILE A 200 2.15 -7.94 28.31
C ILE A 200 1.48 -7.76 29.66
N PRO A 201 0.29 -8.31 29.88
CA PRO A 201 -0.33 -8.34 31.18
C PRO A 201 0.49 -9.23 32.13
N LEU A 202 0.88 -8.69 33.30
CA LEU A 202 1.61 -9.42 34.34
C LEU A 202 0.68 -9.83 35.47
N SER A 203 -0.33 -9.02 35.76
CA SER A 203 -1.38 -9.25 36.74
C SER A 203 -2.58 -8.36 36.43
N GLU A 204 -3.61 -8.39 37.28
CA GLU A 204 -4.74 -7.46 37.16
C GLU A 204 -4.36 -6.00 37.41
N ASP A 205 -3.26 -5.75 38.10
CA ASP A 205 -2.78 -4.41 38.45
C ASP A 205 -1.58 -3.95 37.59
N ARG A 206 -0.93 -4.87 36.85
CA ARG A 206 0.37 -4.59 36.21
C ARG A 206 0.44 -5.05 34.77
N CYS A 207 1.02 -4.20 33.93
CA CYS A 207 1.35 -4.58 32.56
C CYS A 207 2.61 -3.87 32.05
N ILE A 208 3.21 -4.45 31.02
CA ILE A 208 4.25 -3.83 30.22
C ILE A 208 3.64 -3.40 28.89
N VAL A 209 3.94 -2.18 28.45
CA VAL A 209 3.58 -1.66 27.13
C VAL A 209 4.87 -1.33 26.40
N ILE A 210 5.02 -1.89 25.21
CA ILE A 210 6.12 -1.62 24.30
C ILE A 210 5.50 -1.08 23.03
N LEU A 211 5.94 0.10 22.57
CA LEU A 211 5.58 0.69 21.28
C LEU A 211 6.86 1.05 20.56
N GLY A 212 7.00 0.64 19.31
CA GLY A 212 8.17 0.96 18.52
C GLY A 212 7.83 1.15 17.05
N ASP A 213 8.76 1.78 16.36
CA ASP A 213 8.73 2.00 14.93
C ASP A 213 10.11 1.70 14.33
N VAL A 214 10.11 0.98 13.22
CA VAL A 214 11.28 0.67 12.40
C VAL A 214 11.29 1.63 11.22
N SER A 215 12.35 2.42 11.08
CA SER A 215 12.49 3.40 10.01
C SER A 215 12.22 2.82 8.62
N GLY A 216 11.41 3.53 7.83
CA GLY A 216 10.93 3.10 6.54
C GLY A 216 9.56 2.41 6.59
N HIS A 217 9.10 1.95 5.46
CA HIS A 217 7.74 1.41 5.33
C HIS A 217 7.72 0.18 4.41
N GLY A 218 6.64 -0.57 4.43
CA GLY A 218 6.44 -1.72 3.55
C GLY A 218 7.16 -2.99 4.01
N LEU A 219 7.55 -3.85 3.05
CA LEU A 219 8.05 -5.19 3.33
C LEU A 219 9.36 -5.23 4.11
N GLU A 220 10.28 -4.32 3.82
CA GLU A 220 11.60 -4.31 4.46
C GLU A 220 11.46 -3.95 5.94
N ALA A 221 10.72 -2.89 6.25
CA ALA A 221 10.43 -2.50 7.63
C ALA A 221 9.64 -3.59 8.37
N ALA A 222 8.63 -4.19 7.73
CA ALA A 222 7.84 -5.29 8.31
C ALA A 222 8.69 -6.53 8.63
N PHE A 223 9.70 -6.84 7.80
CA PHE A 223 10.63 -7.93 8.05
C PHE A 223 11.50 -7.67 9.30
N VAL A 224 12.06 -6.45 9.39
CA VAL A 224 12.85 -6.02 10.56
C VAL A 224 12.00 -5.99 11.82
N THR A 225 10.75 -5.50 11.73
CA THR A 225 9.77 -5.57 12.82
C THR A 225 9.60 -6.99 13.37
N GLY A 226 9.51 -7.98 12.47
CA GLY A 226 9.44 -9.40 12.85
C GLY A 226 10.67 -9.87 13.64
N ILE A 227 11.87 -9.45 13.22
CA ILE A 227 13.12 -9.73 13.93
C ILE A 227 13.09 -9.08 15.32
N VAL A 228 12.81 -7.77 15.39
CA VAL A 228 12.79 -7.02 16.66
C VAL A 228 11.82 -7.63 17.65
N ARG A 229 10.61 -7.99 17.22
CA ARG A 229 9.63 -8.67 18.08
C ARG A 229 10.09 -10.02 18.59
N THR A 230 10.82 -10.77 17.76
CA THR A 230 11.43 -12.04 18.19
C THR A 230 12.51 -11.80 19.25
N LEU A 231 13.30 -10.73 19.10
CA LEU A 231 14.31 -10.35 20.09
C LEU A 231 13.66 -9.93 21.41
N ILE A 232 12.56 -9.18 21.38
CA ILE A 232 11.79 -8.78 22.58
C ILE A 232 11.29 -10.00 23.37
N SER A 233 10.96 -11.09 22.68
CA SER A 233 10.44 -12.31 23.32
C SER A 233 11.53 -13.26 23.83
N ARG A 234 12.83 -12.93 23.70
CA ARG A 234 13.93 -13.80 24.17
C ARG A 234 14.12 -13.74 25.67
N GLU A 235 14.43 -14.89 26.26
CA GLU A 235 14.78 -15.02 27.68
C GLU A 235 15.95 -14.13 28.13
N GLU A 236 16.86 -13.75 27.21
CA GLU A 236 17.99 -12.86 27.49
C GLU A 236 17.56 -11.48 28.01
N LEU A 237 16.31 -11.06 27.75
CA LEU A 237 15.76 -9.82 28.27
C LEU A 237 15.29 -9.94 29.74
N GLY A 238 15.41 -11.12 30.32
CA GLY A 238 15.02 -11.44 31.68
C GLY A 238 13.56 -11.96 31.74
N SER A 239 13.23 -12.56 32.86
CA SER A 239 11.86 -12.98 33.13
C SER A 239 11.01 -11.71 33.24
N LEU A 240 10.12 -11.50 32.27
CA LEU A 240 9.12 -10.43 32.30
C LEU A 240 8.12 -10.63 33.47
N GLU A 241 8.18 -11.79 34.12
CA GLU A 241 7.33 -12.19 35.27
C GLU A 241 7.85 -11.61 36.61
N ASP A 242 9.11 -11.13 36.67
CA ASP A 242 9.64 -10.53 37.87
C ASP A 242 9.01 -9.15 38.17
N ALA A 243 8.66 -8.95 39.43
CA ALA A 243 8.03 -7.76 39.98
C ALA A 243 8.86 -6.45 39.82
N THR A 244 10.00 -6.51 39.15
CA THR A 244 11.00 -5.44 39.04
C THR A 244 11.43 -5.18 37.59
N PHE A 245 10.50 -5.20 36.63
CA PHE A 245 10.84 -4.83 35.23
C PHE A 245 11.35 -3.38 35.16
N SER A 246 12.59 -3.20 34.69
CA SER A 246 13.16 -1.87 34.40
C SER A 246 13.15 -1.62 32.91
N PRO A 247 12.37 -0.64 32.42
CA PRO A 247 12.34 -0.25 31.02
C PRO A 247 13.73 0.13 30.46
N SER A 248 14.56 0.81 31.23
CA SER A 248 15.89 1.24 30.79
C SER A 248 16.87 0.06 30.64
N GLU A 249 16.84 -0.91 31.56
CA GLU A 249 17.64 -2.14 31.42
C GLU A 249 17.18 -2.98 30.24
N PHE A 250 15.87 -3.07 30.05
CA PHE A 250 15.29 -3.73 28.87
C PHE A 250 15.80 -3.10 27.56
N LEU A 251 15.70 -1.76 27.41
CA LEU A 251 16.19 -1.06 26.23
C LEU A 251 17.69 -1.23 26.04
N THR A 252 18.47 -1.22 27.09
CA THR A 252 19.93 -1.44 27.04
C THR A 252 20.28 -2.83 26.49
N LYS A 253 19.59 -3.85 26.97
CA LYS A 253 19.78 -5.22 26.49
C LYS A 253 19.31 -5.37 25.04
N LEU A 254 18.12 -4.83 24.72
CA LEU A 254 17.55 -4.87 23.38
C LEU A 254 18.43 -4.15 22.37
N ASN A 255 18.99 -2.97 22.71
CA ASN A 255 19.92 -2.25 21.85
C ASN A 255 21.14 -3.12 21.47
N ARG A 256 21.74 -3.83 22.44
CA ARG A 256 22.87 -4.73 22.18
C ARG A 256 22.50 -5.90 21.26
N LEU A 257 21.30 -6.45 21.44
CA LEU A 257 20.79 -7.54 20.60
C LEU A 257 20.57 -7.05 19.16
N ILE A 258 19.95 -5.88 18.98
CA ILE A 258 19.70 -5.27 17.67
C ILE A 258 21.02 -4.99 16.96
N LEU A 259 21.99 -4.35 17.62
CA LEU A 259 23.32 -4.10 17.05
C LEU A 259 24.03 -5.37 16.58
N ARG A 260 23.83 -6.49 17.28
CA ARG A 260 24.40 -7.78 16.90
C ARG A 260 23.68 -8.42 15.74
N GLU A 261 22.37 -8.48 15.79
CA GLU A 261 21.56 -9.22 14.80
C GLU A 261 21.38 -8.45 13.50
N LEU A 262 21.31 -7.11 13.56
CA LEU A 262 21.19 -6.23 12.39
C LEU A 262 22.53 -5.58 11.97
N ALA A 263 23.67 -6.13 12.37
CA ALA A 263 24.99 -5.60 12.04
C ALA A 263 25.26 -5.47 10.53
N GLN A 264 24.56 -6.24 9.69
CA GLN A 264 24.66 -6.20 8.22
C GLN A 264 23.58 -5.32 7.56
N ALA A 265 22.70 -4.71 8.34
CA ALA A 265 21.64 -3.81 7.89
C ALA A 265 21.56 -2.55 8.79
N PRO A 266 22.66 -1.78 8.88
CA PRO A 266 22.78 -0.64 9.80
C PRO A 266 21.92 0.57 9.39
N GLU A 267 21.28 0.54 8.24
CA GLU A 267 20.37 1.58 7.74
C GLU A 267 19.06 1.64 8.51
N PHE A 268 18.65 0.56 9.20
CA PHE A 268 17.41 0.55 9.97
C PHE A 268 17.62 1.18 11.34
N ILE A 269 16.82 2.21 11.61
CA ILE A 269 16.74 2.90 12.90
C ILE A 269 15.44 2.43 13.57
N ILE A 270 15.52 2.11 14.86
CA ILE A 270 14.37 1.60 15.60
C ILE A 270 14.10 2.54 16.77
N THR A 271 13.01 3.28 16.67
CA THR A 271 12.52 4.07 17.80
C THR A 271 11.63 3.23 18.69
N LEU A 272 11.70 3.39 20.00
CA LEU A 272 10.97 2.52 20.91
C LEU A 272 10.71 3.19 22.27
N THR A 273 9.51 2.99 22.82
CA THR A 273 9.15 3.28 24.19
C THR A 273 8.82 1.97 24.91
N ALA A 274 9.46 1.71 26.02
CA ALA A 274 9.11 0.64 26.93
C ALA A 274 8.55 1.24 28.23
N ALA A 275 7.41 0.72 28.70
CA ALA A 275 6.73 1.24 29.87
C ALA A 275 6.23 0.11 30.76
N TYR A 276 6.32 0.31 32.08
CA TYR A 276 5.80 -0.57 33.12
C TYR A 276 4.75 0.18 33.93
N LEU A 277 3.53 -0.31 33.90
CA LEU A 277 2.42 0.21 34.68
C LEU A 277 2.20 -0.66 35.92
N ASP A 278 2.16 -0.04 37.09
CA ASP A 278 1.72 -0.63 38.35
C ASP A 278 0.57 0.21 38.94
N CYS A 279 -0.67 -0.24 38.74
CA CYS A 279 -1.86 0.44 39.24
C CYS A 279 -1.97 0.39 40.77
N ALA A 280 -1.44 -0.65 41.43
CA ALA A 280 -1.43 -0.76 42.88
C ALA A 280 -0.47 0.27 43.50
N ALA A 281 0.71 0.45 42.89
CA ALA A 281 1.66 1.49 43.27
C ALA A 281 1.30 2.88 42.76
N GLN A 282 0.28 3.01 41.91
CA GLN A 282 -0.11 4.25 41.23
C GLN A 282 1.06 4.88 40.45
N GLN A 283 1.83 4.04 39.75
CA GLN A 283 3.05 4.44 39.07
C GLN A 283 3.12 3.91 37.64
N LEU A 284 3.54 4.78 36.75
CA LEU A 284 4.03 4.43 35.41
C LEU A 284 5.53 4.70 35.38
N THR A 285 6.33 3.69 35.08
CA THR A 285 7.76 3.84 34.82
C THR A 285 8.01 3.57 33.36
N PHE A 286 8.70 4.47 32.65
CA PHE A 286 9.03 4.26 31.22
C PHE A 286 10.42 4.74 30.87
N SER A 287 10.94 4.22 29.78
CA SER A 287 12.17 4.65 29.12
C SER A 287 11.94 4.79 27.62
N ASN A 288 12.70 5.66 26.98
CA ASN A 288 12.50 6.03 25.59
C ASN A 288 13.81 5.89 24.78
N ALA A 289 13.71 5.30 23.62
CA ALA A 289 14.77 5.14 22.63
C ALA A 289 14.40 5.90 21.34
N GLY A 290 14.32 7.24 21.41
CA GLY A 290 14.09 8.10 20.24
C GLY A 290 12.63 8.23 19.78
N ASN A 291 11.67 7.66 20.48
CA ASN A 291 10.24 7.78 20.16
C ASN A 291 9.62 9.07 20.70
N LEU A 292 8.37 9.35 20.33
CA LEU A 292 7.61 10.51 20.81
C LEU A 292 7.41 10.48 22.33
N PRO A 293 7.12 11.65 22.94
CA PRO A 293 6.81 11.75 24.36
C PRO A 293 5.57 10.91 24.75
N VAL A 294 5.54 10.51 26.02
CA VAL A 294 4.34 9.92 26.65
C VAL A 294 3.43 11.03 27.13
N TYR A 295 2.14 10.89 26.88
CA TYR A 295 1.13 11.85 27.34
C TYR A 295 0.29 11.25 28.46
N ILE A 296 -0.05 12.07 29.45
CA ILE A 296 -1.04 11.73 30.47
C ILE A 296 -2.17 12.74 30.39
N VAL A 297 -3.36 12.23 30.08
CA VAL A 297 -4.59 13.02 30.04
C VAL A 297 -5.33 12.81 31.35
N ARG A 298 -5.59 13.89 32.06
CA ARG A 298 -6.22 13.91 33.37
C ARG A 298 -7.31 14.96 33.41
N ALA A 299 -8.55 14.56 33.34
CA ALA A 299 -9.69 15.47 33.25
C ALA A 299 -9.50 16.49 32.09
N GLU A 300 -9.26 17.76 32.42
CA GLU A 300 -9.06 18.83 31.46
C GLU A 300 -7.58 19.23 31.27
N GLU A 301 -6.65 18.39 31.76
CA GLU A 301 -5.21 18.62 31.65
C GLU A 301 -4.53 17.54 30.83
N CYS A 302 -3.59 17.92 29.98
CA CYS A 302 -2.72 16.99 29.28
C CYS A 302 -1.25 17.35 29.55
N SER A 303 -0.57 16.47 30.26
CA SER A 303 0.86 16.60 30.52
C SER A 303 1.68 15.77 29.51
N THR A 304 2.86 16.30 29.15
CA THR A 304 3.81 15.65 28.26
C THR A 304 5.05 15.26 29.03
N HIS A 305 5.46 14.01 28.89
CA HIS A 305 6.62 13.46 29.59
C HIS A 305 7.62 12.94 28.55
N ALA A 306 8.71 13.65 28.37
CA ALA A 306 9.79 13.32 27.46
C ALA A 306 11.04 12.92 28.23
N ILE A 307 11.70 11.88 27.76
CA ILE A 307 13.04 11.51 28.20
C ILE A 307 13.88 11.26 26.94
N PRO A 308 15.05 11.90 26.81
CA PRO A 308 15.90 11.69 25.65
C PRO A 308 16.53 10.30 25.68
N GLY A 309 16.65 9.68 24.52
CA GLY A 309 17.34 8.40 24.30
C GLY A 309 17.72 8.24 22.84
N TYR A 310 18.82 7.59 22.58
CA TYR A 310 19.18 7.21 21.21
C TYR A 310 18.28 6.08 20.71
N PRO A 311 17.90 6.08 19.44
CA PRO A 311 17.22 4.92 18.85
C PRO A 311 17.99 3.65 19.08
N CYS A 312 17.30 2.53 19.23
CA CYS A 312 17.92 1.22 19.36
C CYS A 312 18.62 0.82 18.04
N GLY A 313 19.80 0.23 18.16
CA GLY A 313 20.64 -0.14 17.01
C GLY A 313 21.51 1.01 16.47
N PHE A 314 21.40 2.22 17.02
CA PHE A 314 22.16 3.38 16.52
C PHE A 314 23.60 3.40 17.04
N THR A 315 23.81 3.16 18.32
CA THR A 315 25.16 3.16 18.94
C THR A 315 25.26 2.18 20.11
N PRO A 316 26.41 1.50 20.31
CA PRO A 316 26.61 0.64 21.46
C PRO A 316 26.68 1.41 22.79
N ASP A 317 27.01 2.70 22.76
CA ASP A 317 27.15 3.57 23.93
C ASP A 317 25.83 4.26 24.32
N ALA A 318 24.70 3.81 23.77
CA ALA A 318 23.39 4.36 24.14
C ALA A 318 23.07 4.10 25.61
N GLU A 319 22.82 5.17 26.35
CA GLU A 319 22.35 5.14 27.73
C GLU A 319 20.86 5.40 27.76
N TYR A 320 20.12 4.56 28.47
CA TYR A 320 18.68 4.72 28.72
C TYR A 320 18.44 4.94 30.21
N ARG A 321 17.39 5.72 30.54
CA ARG A 321 17.05 6.07 31.92
C ARG A 321 15.57 5.88 32.13
N ASP A 322 15.17 5.44 33.32
CA ASP A 322 13.79 5.34 33.70
C ASP A 322 13.25 6.69 34.19
N LEU A 323 12.03 7.00 33.78
CA LEU A 323 11.24 8.10 34.31
C LEU A 323 9.98 7.53 34.96
N ALA A 324 9.83 7.78 36.25
CA ALA A 324 8.65 7.36 37.00
C ALA A 324 7.67 8.51 37.15
N ILE A 325 6.40 8.27 36.88
CA ILE A 325 5.30 9.24 36.91
C ILE A 325 4.16 8.65 37.72
N SER A 326 3.56 9.49 38.60
CA SER A 326 2.35 9.10 39.32
C SER A 326 1.13 9.07 38.41
N VAL A 327 0.43 7.95 38.39
CA VAL A 327 -0.86 7.80 37.71
C VAL A 327 -1.95 7.45 38.72
N ARG A 328 -3.19 7.81 38.41
CA ARG A 328 -4.33 7.55 39.29
C ARG A 328 -5.56 7.21 38.50
N LYS A 329 -6.54 6.66 39.17
CA LYS A 329 -7.83 6.33 38.59
C LYS A 329 -8.41 7.51 37.81
N GLY A 330 -8.83 7.26 36.57
CA GLY A 330 -9.37 8.24 35.62
C GLY A 330 -8.32 8.89 34.74
N ASP A 331 -7.03 8.63 34.94
CA ASP A 331 -6.00 9.04 34.00
C ASP A 331 -6.02 8.16 32.75
N LYS A 332 -5.67 8.78 31.60
CA LYS A 332 -5.38 8.05 30.34
C LYS A 332 -3.92 8.29 29.96
N VAL A 333 -3.15 7.24 29.85
CA VAL A 333 -1.78 7.27 29.33
C VAL A 333 -1.82 7.01 27.83
N VAL A 334 -1.12 7.82 27.04
CA VAL A 334 -1.11 7.71 25.58
C VAL A 334 0.32 7.65 25.05
N PHE A 335 0.56 6.62 24.25
CA PHE A 335 1.77 6.42 23.46
C PHE A 335 1.40 6.51 21.97
N MET A 336 2.28 7.06 21.15
CA MET A 336 2.04 7.16 19.71
C MET A 336 3.35 7.12 18.92
N THR A 337 3.26 6.69 17.66
CA THR A 337 4.34 6.77 16.69
C THR A 337 4.26 8.07 15.90
N ASP A 338 5.34 8.43 15.22
CA ASP A 338 5.47 9.70 14.50
C ASP A 338 4.60 9.80 13.27
N GLY A 339 4.16 8.67 12.68
CA GLY A 339 3.20 8.65 11.58
C GLY A 339 1.87 9.36 11.90
N LEU A 340 1.51 9.51 13.19
CA LEU A 340 0.35 10.30 13.61
C LEU A 340 0.60 11.82 13.58
N VAL A 341 1.83 12.27 13.53
CA VAL A 341 2.19 13.69 13.59
C VAL A 341 2.95 14.18 12.37
N GLU A 342 3.63 13.31 11.63
CA GLU A 342 4.39 13.64 10.44
C GLU A 342 3.49 13.74 9.20
N ARG A 343 3.34 14.96 8.66
CA ARG A 343 2.51 15.26 7.48
C ARG A 343 3.29 15.26 6.16
N GLY A 344 4.42 14.56 6.13
CA GLY A 344 5.32 14.50 4.99
C GLY A 344 6.29 15.70 4.89
N ARG A 345 7.27 15.58 4.01
CA ARG A 345 8.41 16.51 3.90
C ARG A 345 8.04 17.98 3.69
N ILE A 346 6.93 18.27 3.07
CA ILE A 346 6.51 19.64 2.72
C ILE A 346 5.62 20.24 3.81
N ALA A 347 4.70 19.46 4.37
CA ALA A 347 3.71 19.94 5.34
C ALA A 347 4.21 19.91 6.80
N GLY A 348 5.38 19.30 7.06
CA GLY A 348 6.02 19.23 8.39
C GLY A 348 5.23 18.38 9.38
N TYR A 349 5.26 18.77 10.65
CA TYR A 349 4.65 18.01 11.75
C TYR A 349 3.42 18.73 12.32
N ILE A 350 2.49 17.96 12.90
CA ILE A 350 1.46 18.49 13.78
C ILE A 350 2.16 18.93 15.08
N SER A 351 1.86 20.13 15.56
CA SER A 351 2.50 20.63 16.80
C SER A 351 2.05 19.80 18.01
N LEU A 352 2.95 19.65 18.99
CA LEU A 352 2.63 18.95 20.24
C LEU A 352 1.44 19.57 20.98
N ASP A 353 1.24 20.90 20.89
CA ASP A 353 0.09 21.56 21.49
C ASP A 353 -1.23 21.21 20.78
N ALA A 354 -1.21 21.07 19.46
CA ALA A 354 -2.38 20.58 18.72
C ALA A 354 -2.69 19.14 19.11
N VAL A 355 -1.68 18.27 19.23
CA VAL A 355 -1.85 16.88 19.71
C VAL A 355 -2.49 16.87 21.11
N LYS A 356 -1.99 17.67 22.06
CA LYS A 356 -2.58 17.78 23.41
C LYS A 356 -4.04 18.20 23.37
N SER A 357 -4.37 19.21 22.55
CA SER A 357 -5.75 19.70 22.41
C SER A 357 -6.69 18.60 21.91
N LEU A 358 -6.23 17.77 20.96
CA LEU A 358 -6.98 16.63 20.46
C LEU A 358 -7.15 15.54 21.52
N LEU A 359 -6.07 15.21 22.25
CA LEU A 359 -6.11 14.21 23.32
C LEU A 359 -7.11 14.61 24.41
N MET A 360 -7.17 15.87 24.80
CA MET A 360 -8.13 16.39 25.78
C MET A 360 -9.57 16.34 25.26
N HIS A 361 -9.78 16.65 23.97
CA HIS A 361 -11.11 16.68 23.37
C HIS A 361 -11.84 15.33 23.44
N PHE A 362 -11.11 14.24 23.32
CA PHE A 362 -11.67 12.88 23.33
C PHE A 362 -11.46 12.11 24.64
N SER A 363 -10.91 12.71 25.69
CA SER A 363 -10.42 12.01 26.90
C SER A 363 -11.43 11.08 27.57
N GLY A 364 -12.74 11.35 27.50
CA GLY A 364 -13.79 10.52 28.06
C GLY A 364 -14.51 9.60 27.07
N ASP A 365 -14.07 9.53 25.81
CA ASP A 365 -14.77 8.78 24.78
C ASP A 365 -14.33 7.30 24.77
N PRO A 366 -15.27 6.34 24.81
CA PRO A 366 -14.93 4.91 24.73
C PRO A 366 -14.20 4.50 23.43
N GLU A 367 -14.44 5.23 22.33
CA GLU A 367 -13.77 5.04 21.05
C GLU A 367 -12.59 6.02 20.82
N PHE A 368 -11.98 6.47 21.91
CA PHE A 368 -10.93 7.50 21.91
C PHE A 368 -9.88 7.29 20.81
N ASN A 369 -9.24 6.13 20.79
CA ASN A 369 -8.16 5.85 19.85
C ASN A 369 -8.61 5.95 18.40
N ARG A 370 -9.77 5.36 18.08
CA ARG A 370 -10.33 5.36 16.72
C ARG A 370 -10.70 6.77 16.25
N LYS A 371 -11.36 7.55 17.11
CA LYS A 371 -11.76 8.92 16.79
C LYS A 371 -10.56 9.85 16.69
N MET A 372 -9.56 9.66 17.54
CA MET A 372 -8.30 10.40 17.51
C MET A 372 -7.56 10.20 16.19
N VAL A 373 -7.35 8.95 15.78
CA VAL A 373 -6.70 8.61 14.50
C VAL A 373 -7.51 9.14 13.31
N GLY A 374 -8.83 8.99 13.34
CA GLY A 374 -9.72 9.50 12.29
C GLY A 374 -9.64 11.01 12.12
N LEU A 375 -9.64 11.76 13.21
CA LEU A 375 -9.57 13.24 13.16
C LEU A 375 -8.17 13.71 12.74
N ILE A 376 -7.12 13.06 13.23
CA ILE A 376 -5.75 13.34 12.79
C ILE A 376 -5.65 13.13 11.28
N LEU A 377 -6.18 12.04 10.75
CA LEU A 377 -6.19 11.75 9.32
C LEU A 377 -6.86 12.86 8.49
N GLU A 378 -7.94 13.48 9.02
CA GLU A 378 -8.59 14.62 8.37
C GLU A 378 -7.70 15.89 8.30
N MET A 379 -6.71 16.01 9.19
CA MET A 379 -5.75 17.10 9.18
C MET A 379 -4.60 16.91 8.20
N PHE A 380 -4.47 15.70 7.64
CA PHE A 380 -3.42 15.37 6.67
C PHE A 380 -3.82 15.80 5.25
N PRO A 381 -2.86 16.25 4.40
CA PRO A 381 -3.10 16.43 2.97
C PRO A 381 -3.64 15.13 2.36
N GLU A 382 -4.60 15.25 1.45
CA GLU A 382 -5.21 14.10 0.77
C GLU A 382 -5.89 13.06 1.70
N ARG A 383 -6.03 13.36 2.99
CA ARG A 383 -6.53 12.45 4.03
C ARG A 383 -5.79 11.11 4.06
N LYS A 384 -4.47 11.17 3.98
CA LYS A 384 -3.59 10.01 3.91
C LYS A 384 -2.43 10.20 4.87
N PHE A 385 -2.10 9.17 5.65
CA PHE A 385 -0.85 9.11 6.39
C PHE A 385 0.34 8.92 5.44
N TYR A 386 1.50 9.41 5.84
CA TYR A 386 2.75 9.30 5.09
C TYR A 386 3.67 8.22 5.65
N ASP A 387 3.31 7.68 6.82
CA ASP A 387 3.94 6.54 7.47
C ASP A 387 2.90 5.71 8.21
N ASP A 388 3.31 4.58 8.77
CA ASP A 388 2.48 3.78 9.66
C ASP A 388 2.11 4.60 10.90
N ALA A 389 0.89 4.46 11.36
CA ALA A 389 0.36 5.28 12.46
C ALA A 389 -0.22 4.39 13.56
N THR A 390 0.40 4.45 14.74
CA THR A 390 -0.02 3.66 15.90
C THR A 390 -0.28 4.54 17.11
N LEU A 391 -1.41 4.30 17.77
CA LEU A 391 -1.78 4.92 19.03
C LEU A 391 -2.17 3.86 20.05
N VAL A 392 -1.49 3.87 21.20
CA VAL A 392 -1.81 3.00 22.34
C VAL A 392 -2.32 3.88 23.47
N GLY A 393 -3.57 3.67 23.88
CA GLY A 393 -4.20 4.35 25.00
C GLY A 393 -4.42 3.39 26.16
N VAL A 394 -4.02 3.80 27.36
CA VAL A 394 -4.20 3.03 28.61
C VAL A 394 -5.08 3.81 29.55
N ASP A 395 -6.29 3.33 29.79
CA ASP A 395 -7.20 3.90 30.82
C ASP A 395 -6.88 3.28 32.19
N ILE A 396 -6.72 4.11 33.20
CA ILE A 396 -6.56 3.66 34.59
C ILE A 396 -7.95 3.64 35.24
N LEU A 397 -8.42 2.45 35.65
CA LEU A 397 -9.78 2.19 36.11
C LEU A 397 -9.96 2.29 37.63
#